data_0e62f322d4ec4693c539a115045fad78
#
_entry.id   0e62f322d4ec4693c539a115045fad78
#
_cell.length_a   1.000
_cell.length_b   1.000
_cell.length_c   1.000
_cell.angle_alpha   90.00
_cell.angle_beta   90.00
_cell.angle_gamma   90.00
#
_symmetry.space_group_name_H-M   'P 1'
#
loop_
_entity.id
_entity.type
_entity.pdbx_description
1 polymer ?
#
loop_
_entity_poly.entity_id
_entity_poly.type
_entity_poly.pdbx_seq_one_letter_code
_entity_poly.pdbx_strand_id
1 'polypeptide(L)'
;MRMGPMFIREQEGTYKAEDLLSTALKSQSGTRREYINWAVDEALESEGNLELARKITEEHITDPDERKEKMERIDEKAKQHFLEHGKIEDAAAALMSLESDSERAAGLADLAGRASKGGDKKLAAELLEQALKFLLQPVETRDEYEAMIRIINNFIGIDSERGFEMFGSLIDPINQLVTATIQFKRFEGKRSDTLKDEIPLDYLRPGLPPHQDRADFPVKGFVDVIVPFSKTDFDRTIGLVDRIRQPELKLRMKLLAIQAATSE
;
A
#
# COMPACT_ATOMS: atom_id res chain seq x y z
N MET A 1 39.96 -19.56 0.06
CA MET A 1 38.97 -18.49 -0.07
C MET A 1 37.60 -19.11 0.28
N ARG A 2 36.98 -18.76 1.40
CA ARG A 2 35.65 -19.25 1.75
C ARG A 2 34.66 -18.30 1.04
N MET A 3 33.91 -18.81 0.07
CA MET A 3 32.82 -18.06 -0.54
C MET A 3 31.74 -17.82 0.52
N GLY A 4 31.42 -16.54 0.76
CA GLY A 4 30.36 -16.17 1.69
C GLY A 4 28.98 -16.49 1.10
N PRO A 5 27.93 -16.44 1.94
CA PRO A 5 26.55 -16.77 1.57
C PRO A 5 25.98 -16.02 0.34
N MET A 6 26.50 -14.85 0.04
CA MET A 6 26.08 -14.01 -1.09
C MET A 6 26.33 -14.66 -2.47
N PHE A 7 27.31 -15.56 -2.57
CA PHE A 7 27.65 -16.29 -3.82
C PHE A 7 26.70 -17.44 -4.14
N ILE A 8 25.93 -17.92 -3.15
CA ILE A 8 25.00 -19.04 -3.34
C ILE A 8 23.71 -18.59 -4.05
N ARG A 9 23.36 -17.31 -3.94
CA ARG A 9 22.16 -16.73 -4.58
C ARG A 9 22.28 -16.56 -6.10
N GLU A 10 23.50 -16.58 -6.64
CA GLU A 10 23.75 -16.40 -8.08
C GLU A 10 23.82 -17.72 -8.88
N GLN A 11 23.77 -18.86 -8.20
CA GLN A 11 23.66 -20.16 -8.88
C GLN A 11 22.20 -20.63 -8.87
N GLU A 12 21.60 -20.60 -10.03
CA GLU A 12 20.28 -21.08 -10.44
C GLU A 12 19.76 -22.27 -9.58
N GLY A 13 18.90 -21.98 -8.62
CA GLY A 13 18.15 -22.96 -7.86
C GLY A 13 17.40 -22.29 -6.74
N THR A 14 16.08 -22.29 -6.80
CA THR A 14 15.22 -21.97 -5.65
C THR A 14 15.49 -23.01 -4.55
N TYR A 15 16.29 -22.63 -3.54
CA TYR A 15 16.51 -23.47 -2.37
C TYR A 15 15.21 -23.48 -1.55
N LYS A 16 14.75 -24.65 -1.17
CA LYS A 16 13.63 -24.75 -0.22
C LYS A 16 14.08 -24.39 1.19
N ALA A 17 13.17 -23.84 1.98
CA ALA A 17 13.41 -23.47 3.36
C ALA A 17 13.96 -24.64 4.19
N GLU A 18 13.46 -25.84 3.97
CA GLU A 18 13.91 -27.07 4.64
C GLU A 18 15.37 -27.45 4.29
N ASP A 19 15.79 -27.22 3.03
CA ASP A 19 17.16 -27.49 2.60
C ASP A 19 18.13 -26.50 3.24
N LEU A 20 17.75 -25.22 3.32
CA LEU A 20 18.50 -24.17 4.01
C LEU A 20 18.62 -24.49 5.51
N LEU A 21 17.54 -24.90 6.15
CA LEU A 21 17.56 -25.32 7.54
C LEU A 21 18.45 -26.55 7.77
N SER A 22 18.36 -27.56 6.90
CA SER A 22 19.25 -28.73 6.96
C SER A 22 20.72 -28.35 6.85
N THR A 23 21.05 -27.38 6.00
CA THR A 23 22.40 -26.83 5.82
C THR A 23 22.83 -26.05 7.06
N ALA A 24 21.94 -25.26 7.65
CA ALA A 24 22.18 -24.53 8.90
C ALA A 24 22.59 -25.48 10.03
N LEU A 25 21.84 -26.57 10.20
CA LEU A 25 22.06 -27.55 11.29
C LEU A 25 23.41 -28.28 11.18
N LYS A 26 23.99 -28.36 9.96
CA LYS A 26 25.30 -28.96 9.70
C LYS A 26 26.45 -27.94 9.74
N SER A 27 26.14 -26.64 9.81
CA SER A 27 27.11 -25.54 9.72
C SER A 27 27.66 -25.13 11.09
N GLN A 28 28.84 -24.48 11.09
CA GLN A 28 29.45 -23.90 12.29
C GLN A 28 28.64 -22.65 12.75
N SER A 29 28.72 -22.29 14.02
CA SER A 29 27.84 -21.32 14.69
C SER A 29 27.63 -19.97 13.97
N GLY A 30 28.65 -19.37 13.40
CA GLY A 30 28.51 -18.07 12.72
C GLY A 30 27.69 -18.14 11.42
N THR A 31 27.92 -19.15 10.62
CA THR A 31 27.20 -19.38 9.35
C THR A 31 25.81 -19.96 9.58
N ARG A 32 25.64 -20.70 10.71
CA ARG A 32 24.35 -21.31 11.09
C ARG A 32 23.24 -20.29 11.22
N ARG A 33 23.49 -19.15 11.92
CA ARG A 33 22.50 -18.08 12.11
C ARG A 33 22.02 -17.49 10.78
N GLU A 34 22.93 -17.26 9.84
CA GLU A 34 22.60 -16.73 8.51
C GLU A 34 21.70 -17.70 7.73
N TYR A 35 22.00 -18.99 7.73
CA TYR A 35 21.17 -19.98 7.04
C TYR A 35 19.79 -20.16 7.71
N ILE A 36 19.69 -20.05 9.05
CA ILE A 36 18.40 -20.07 9.74
C ILE A 36 17.56 -18.86 9.28
N ASN A 37 18.14 -17.67 9.25
CA ASN A 37 17.43 -16.46 8.81
C ASN A 37 16.96 -16.58 7.36
N TRP A 38 17.78 -17.14 6.49
CA TRP A 38 17.39 -17.39 5.10
C TRP A 38 16.30 -18.43 4.98
N ALA A 39 16.31 -19.48 5.79
CA ALA A 39 15.25 -20.47 5.80
C ALA A 39 13.91 -19.87 6.24
N VAL A 40 13.91 -18.96 7.24
CA VAL A 40 12.71 -18.20 7.64
C VAL A 40 12.23 -17.30 6.49
N ASP A 41 13.14 -16.53 5.87
CA ASP A 41 12.80 -15.63 4.79
C ASP A 41 12.29 -16.38 3.54
N GLU A 42 12.89 -17.54 3.21
CA GLU A 42 12.44 -18.39 2.11
C GLU A 42 11.05 -18.98 2.36
N ALA A 43 10.84 -19.55 3.56
CA ALA A 43 9.52 -20.06 3.94
C ALA A 43 8.44 -18.99 3.89
N LEU A 44 8.78 -17.77 4.33
CA LEU A 44 7.83 -16.66 4.43
C LEU A 44 7.53 -15.99 3.08
N GLU A 45 8.56 -15.71 2.28
CA GLU A 45 8.43 -14.84 1.10
C GLU A 45 8.26 -15.63 -0.21
N SER A 46 8.96 -16.76 -0.35
CA SER A 46 8.96 -17.54 -1.59
C SER A 46 7.96 -18.70 -1.54
N GLU A 47 7.90 -19.41 -0.42
CA GLU A 47 7.00 -20.56 -0.26
C GLU A 47 5.63 -20.18 0.29
N GLY A 48 5.49 -19.00 0.92
CA GLY A 48 4.27 -18.60 1.61
C GLY A 48 3.87 -19.52 2.76
N ASN A 49 4.83 -20.30 3.29
CA ASN A 49 4.63 -21.28 4.34
C ASN A 49 4.82 -20.66 5.73
N LEU A 50 3.79 -19.96 6.19
CA LEU A 50 3.78 -19.25 7.47
C LEU A 50 4.01 -20.19 8.68
N GLU A 51 3.49 -21.41 8.63
CA GLU A 51 3.64 -22.38 9.69
C GLU A 51 5.11 -22.85 9.82
N LEU A 52 5.75 -23.14 8.68
CA LEU A 52 7.17 -23.48 8.65
C LEU A 52 8.06 -22.34 9.12
N ALA A 53 7.79 -21.10 8.65
CA ALA A 53 8.53 -19.92 9.09
C ALA A 53 8.45 -19.72 10.61
N ARG A 54 7.25 -19.87 11.19
CA ARG A 54 7.02 -19.77 12.64
C ARG A 54 7.79 -20.84 13.39
N LYS A 55 7.68 -22.09 12.96
CA LYS A 55 8.39 -23.23 13.58
C LYS A 55 9.90 -23.03 13.57
N ILE A 56 10.48 -22.64 12.43
CA ILE A 56 11.93 -22.37 12.33
C ILE A 56 12.33 -21.25 13.30
N THR A 57 11.54 -20.18 13.39
CA THR A 57 11.80 -19.04 14.27
C THR A 57 11.77 -19.45 15.74
N GLU A 58 10.77 -20.21 16.17
CA GLU A 58 10.62 -20.67 17.55
C GLU A 58 11.71 -21.63 17.98
N GLU A 59 12.06 -22.60 17.13
CA GLU A 59 12.99 -23.68 17.46
C GLU A 59 14.46 -23.30 17.32
N HIS A 60 14.80 -22.38 16.41
CA HIS A 60 16.18 -22.16 16.00
C HIS A 60 16.72 -20.75 16.19
N ILE A 61 15.88 -19.72 16.37
CA ILE A 61 16.33 -18.37 16.72
C ILE A 61 16.38 -18.25 18.25
N THR A 62 17.60 -18.17 18.80
CA THR A 62 17.82 -18.14 20.25
C THR A 62 17.83 -16.74 20.83
N ASP A 63 18.15 -15.72 20.02
CA ASP A 63 18.13 -14.33 20.43
C ASP A 63 16.67 -13.85 20.62
N PRO A 64 16.29 -13.36 21.81
CA PRO A 64 14.90 -12.98 22.08
C PRO A 64 14.40 -11.81 21.23
N ASP A 65 15.25 -10.80 20.97
CA ASP A 65 14.86 -9.61 20.21
C ASP A 65 14.72 -9.95 18.73
N GLU A 66 15.66 -10.71 18.16
CA GLU A 66 15.58 -11.21 16.80
C GLU A 66 14.37 -12.14 16.59
N ARG A 67 14.10 -13.01 17.57
CA ARG A 67 12.91 -13.88 17.54
C ARG A 67 11.63 -13.08 17.53
N LYS A 68 11.54 -12.06 18.37
CA LYS A 68 10.37 -11.16 18.44
C LYS A 68 10.15 -10.45 17.12
N GLU A 69 11.18 -9.84 16.54
CA GLU A 69 11.11 -9.16 15.24
C GLU A 69 10.63 -10.09 14.11
N LYS A 70 11.19 -11.31 14.04
CA LYS A 70 10.78 -12.30 13.04
C LYS A 70 9.33 -12.76 13.24
N MET A 71 8.90 -12.97 14.50
CA MET A 71 7.51 -13.35 14.80
C MET A 71 6.52 -12.26 14.42
N GLU A 72 6.80 -10.99 14.73
CA GLU A 72 5.97 -9.85 14.34
C GLU A 72 5.83 -9.79 12.79
N ARG A 73 6.92 -10.01 12.04
CA ARG A 73 6.89 -10.06 10.59
C ARG A 73 6.07 -11.24 10.04
N ILE A 74 6.16 -12.42 10.68
CA ILE A 74 5.35 -13.60 10.32
C ILE A 74 3.86 -13.33 10.60
N ASP A 75 3.55 -12.71 11.72
CA ASP A 75 2.17 -12.39 12.10
C ASP A 75 1.56 -11.35 11.13
N GLU A 76 2.33 -10.35 10.71
CA GLU A 76 1.86 -9.38 9.70
C GLU A 76 1.61 -10.05 8.33
N LYS A 77 2.50 -10.96 7.90
CA LYS A 77 2.29 -11.74 6.67
C LYS A 77 1.10 -12.71 6.79
N ALA A 78 0.89 -13.31 7.95
CA ALA A 78 -0.28 -14.16 8.21
C ALA A 78 -1.58 -13.36 8.12
N LYS A 79 -1.60 -12.16 8.71
CA LYS A 79 -2.72 -11.23 8.63
C LYS A 79 -2.99 -10.83 7.18
N GLN A 80 -1.96 -10.45 6.42
CA GLN A 80 -2.09 -10.09 5.01
C GLN A 80 -2.64 -11.26 4.19
N HIS A 81 -2.07 -12.46 4.33
CA HIS A 81 -2.54 -13.66 3.63
C HIS A 81 -3.99 -14.00 3.96
N PHE A 82 -4.38 -13.87 5.23
CA PHE A 82 -5.76 -14.09 5.65
C PHE A 82 -6.72 -13.06 5.05
N LEU A 83 -6.33 -11.77 5.01
CA LEU A 83 -7.10 -10.71 4.38
C LEU A 83 -7.24 -10.93 2.86
N GLU A 84 -6.23 -11.51 2.20
CA GLU A 84 -6.23 -11.75 0.75
C GLU A 84 -6.98 -13.02 0.35
N HIS A 85 -6.94 -14.08 1.16
CA HIS A 85 -7.39 -15.43 0.79
C HIS A 85 -8.42 -16.03 1.74
N GLY A 86 -8.59 -15.48 2.94
CA GLY A 86 -9.61 -15.94 3.89
C GLY A 86 -11.04 -15.67 3.42
N LYS A 87 -12.02 -16.25 4.09
CA LYS A 87 -13.42 -15.87 3.88
C LYS A 87 -13.62 -14.41 4.25
N ILE A 88 -14.39 -13.68 3.46
CA ILE A 88 -14.55 -12.22 3.62
C ILE A 88 -15.16 -11.90 4.97
N GLU A 89 -16.14 -12.69 5.42
CA GLU A 89 -16.82 -12.49 6.71
C GLU A 89 -15.87 -12.69 7.90
N ASP A 90 -15.03 -13.73 7.84
CA ASP A 90 -14.05 -14.03 8.89
C ASP A 90 -12.95 -12.95 8.93
N ALA A 91 -12.50 -12.51 7.74
CA ALA A 91 -11.53 -11.44 7.61
C ALA A 91 -12.09 -10.10 8.11
N ALA A 92 -13.35 -9.77 7.80
CA ALA A 92 -13.99 -8.57 8.30
C ALA A 92 -14.14 -8.60 9.85
N ALA A 93 -14.47 -9.76 10.42
CA ALA A 93 -14.52 -9.92 11.86
C ALA A 93 -13.12 -9.71 12.52
N ALA A 94 -12.08 -10.23 11.90
CA ALA A 94 -10.70 -10.03 12.38
C ALA A 94 -10.27 -8.56 12.33
N LEU A 95 -10.66 -7.81 11.30
CA LEU A 95 -10.38 -6.37 11.21
C LEU A 95 -10.98 -5.57 12.37
N MET A 96 -12.13 -6.00 12.91
CA MET A 96 -12.77 -5.32 14.05
C MET A 96 -11.92 -5.37 15.33
N SER A 97 -10.95 -6.28 15.43
CA SER A 97 -10.03 -6.39 16.57
C SER A 97 -8.82 -5.46 16.49
N LEU A 98 -8.59 -4.79 15.35
CA LEU A 98 -7.51 -3.81 15.22
C LEU A 98 -7.77 -2.60 16.11
N GLU A 99 -6.71 -1.94 16.61
CA GLU A 99 -6.83 -0.75 17.43
C GLU A 99 -7.07 0.53 16.60
N SER A 100 -6.49 0.59 15.40
CA SER A 100 -6.56 1.76 14.52
C SER A 100 -7.81 1.76 13.65
N ASP A 101 -8.58 2.85 13.72
CA ASP A 101 -9.76 3.06 12.88
C ASP A 101 -9.40 3.19 11.39
N SER A 102 -8.29 3.86 11.06
CA SER A 102 -7.82 3.96 9.67
C SER A 102 -7.40 2.61 9.09
N GLU A 103 -6.77 1.74 9.89
CA GLU A 103 -6.44 0.36 9.46
C GLU A 103 -7.70 -0.49 9.26
N ARG A 104 -8.70 -0.38 10.16
CA ARG A 104 -10.01 -1.04 9.97
C ARG A 104 -10.66 -0.60 8.67
N ALA A 105 -10.71 0.72 8.44
CA ALA A 105 -11.30 1.29 7.24
C ALA A 105 -10.58 0.83 5.96
N ALA A 106 -9.26 0.87 5.94
CA ALA A 106 -8.45 0.42 4.80
C ALA A 106 -8.65 -1.08 4.53
N GLY A 107 -8.60 -1.91 5.56
CA GLY A 107 -8.82 -3.36 5.45
C GLY A 107 -10.22 -3.72 4.93
N LEU A 108 -11.26 -3.05 5.43
CA LEU A 108 -12.63 -3.23 4.93
C LEU A 108 -12.77 -2.81 3.47
N ALA A 109 -12.09 -1.73 3.04
CA ALA A 109 -12.08 -1.31 1.65
C ALA A 109 -11.39 -2.35 0.75
N ASP A 110 -10.31 -2.97 1.20
CA ASP A 110 -9.62 -4.04 0.47
C ASP A 110 -10.52 -5.30 0.36
N LEU A 111 -11.23 -5.68 1.42
CA LEU A 111 -12.22 -6.76 1.40
C LEU A 111 -13.40 -6.46 0.46
N ALA A 112 -13.86 -5.20 0.43
CA ALA A 112 -14.89 -4.76 -0.51
C ALA A 112 -14.43 -4.92 -1.97
N GLY A 113 -13.16 -4.59 -2.26
CA GLY A 113 -12.56 -4.82 -3.57
C GLY A 113 -12.55 -6.32 -3.95
N ARG A 114 -12.28 -7.22 -3.00
CA ARG A 114 -12.34 -8.67 -3.20
C ARG A 114 -13.79 -9.13 -3.46
N ALA A 115 -14.74 -8.69 -2.65
CA ALA A 115 -16.17 -9.02 -2.83
C ALA A 115 -16.67 -8.57 -4.20
N SER A 116 -16.32 -7.35 -4.62
CA SER A 116 -16.69 -6.81 -5.92
C SER A 116 -16.09 -7.63 -7.09
N LYS A 117 -14.81 -8.01 -7.00
CA LYS A 117 -14.17 -8.90 -7.99
C LYS A 117 -14.81 -10.30 -8.03
N GLY A 118 -15.28 -10.79 -6.89
CA GLY A 118 -16.05 -12.03 -6.77
C GLY A 118 -17.50 -11.93 -7.28
N GLY A 119 -17.95 -10.74 -7.70
CA GLY A 119 -19.29 -10.48 -8.21
C GLY A 119 -20.31 -10.06 -7.15
N ASP A 120 -19.97 -10.08 -5.86
CA ASP A 120 -20.85 -9.67 -4.77
C ASP A 120 -20.76 -8.17 -4.51
N LYS A 121 -21.35 -7.38 -5.42
CA LYS A 121 -21.40 -5.91 -5.28
C LYS A 121 -22.18 -5.44 -4.05
N LYS A 122 -23.16 -6.23 -3.58
CA LYS A 122 -23.95 -5.87 -2.40
C LYS A 122 -23.08 -5.94 -1.15
N LEU A 123 -22.40 -7.06 -0.93
CA LEU A 123 -21.46 -7.20 0.18
C LEU A 123 -20.34 -6.14 0.10
N ALA A 124 -19.83 -5.89 -1.11
CA ALA A 124 -18.82 -4.86 -1.30
C ALA A 124 -19.30 -3.47 -0.86
N ALA A 125 -20.52 -3.07 -1.23
CA ALA A 125 -21.10 -1.81 -0.80
C ALA A 125 -21.30 -1.75 0.74
N GLU A 126 -21.79 -2.83 1.35
CA GLU A 126 -21.96 -2.93 2.80
C GLU A 126 -20.63 -2.77 3.55
N LEU A 127 -19.55 -3.40 3.06
CA LEU A 127 -18.22 -3.27 3.63
C LEU A 127 -17.67 -1.84 3.51
N LEU A 128 -17.89 -1.16 2.37
CA LEU A 128 -17.46 0.23 2.18
C LEU A 128 -18.22 1.19 3.10
N GLU A 129 -19.52 0.98 3.28
CA GLU A 129 -20.31 1.79 4.23
C GLU A 129 -19.86 1.53 5.69
N GLN A 130 -19.43 0.32 6.03
CA GLN A 130 -18.81 0.04 7.32
C GLN A 130 -17.46 0.74 7.45
N ALA A 131 -16.62 0.70 6.42
CA ALA A 131 -15.31 1.38 6.40
C ALA A 131 -15.46 2.89 6.67
N LEU A 132 -16.45 3.53 6.06
CA LEU A 132 -16.71 4.96 6.25
C LEU A 132 -17.05 5.34 7.70
N LYS A 133 -17.61 4.42 8.49
CA LYS A 133 -17.95 4.71 9.91
C LYS A 133 -16.72 4.85 10.81
N PHE A 134 -15.57 4.33 10.36
CA PHE A 134 -14.31 4.44 11.08
C PHE A 134 -13.51 5.70 10.71
N LEU A 135 -13.90 6.41 9.66
CA LEU A 135 -13.21 7.63 9.26
C LEU A 135 -13.95 8.87 9.75
N LEU A 136 -13.22 9.73 10.43
CA LEU A 136 -13.71 11.05 10.82
C LEU A 136 -13.86 11.93 9.58
N GLN A 137 -14.84 12.83 9.61
CA GLN A 137 -14.98 13.86 8.59
C GLN A 137 -14.93 15.24 9.26
N PRO A 138 -14.01 16.11 8.87
CA PRO A 138 -13.01 15.95 7.80
C PRO A 138 -11.91 14.95 8.15
N VAL A 139 -11.28 14.34 7.13
CA VAL A 139 -10.09 13.50 7.26
C VAL A 139 -8.92 14.35 7.75
N GLU A 140 -8.29 13.96 8.85
CA GLU A 140 -7.26 14.75 9.52
C GLU A 140 -5.85 14.17 9.42
N THR A 141 -5.76 12.84 9.24
CA THR A 141 -4.49 12.13 9.20
C THR A 141 -4.18 11.57 7.81
N ARG A 142 -2.90 11.27 7.56
CA ARG A 142 -2.46 10.62 6.33
C ARG A 142 -3.11 9.25 6.15
N ASP A 143 -3.18 8.47 7.22
CA ASP A 143 -3.69 7.09 7.16
C ASP A 143 -5.20 7.08 6.88
N GLU A 144 -5.97 8.00 7.47
CA GLU A 144 -7.38 8.20 7.14
C GLU A 144 -7.56 8.63 5.68
N TYR A 145 -6.66 9.51 5.18
CA TYR A 145 -6.69 9.93 3.80
C TYR A 145 -6.43 8.76 2.84
N GLU A 146 -5.43 7.92 3.11
CA GLU A 146 -5.13 6.74 2.32
C GLU A 146 -6.28 5.73 2.35
N ALA A 147 -6.91 5.52 3.51
CA ALA A 147 -8.10 4.69 3.64
C ALA A 147 -9.29 5.25 2.84
N MET A 148 -9.53 6.57 2.90
CA MET A 148 -10.59 7.24 2.14
C MET A 148 -10.38 7.06 0.62
N ILE A 149 -9.16 7.21 0.13
CA ILE A 149 -8.83 6.99 -1.29
C ILE A 149 -9.13 5.55 -1.71
N ARG A 150 -8.80 4.54 -0.89
CA ARG A 150 -9.15 3.13 -1.16
C ARG A 150 -10.65 2.92 -1.23
N ILE A 151 -11.41 3.51 -0.31
CA ILE A 151 -12.87 3.46 -0.32
C ILE A 151 -13.43 4.06 -1.60
N ILE A 152 -12.99 5.25 -1.99
CA ILE A 152 -13.42 5.94 -3.21
C ILE A 152 -13.12 5.10 -4.46
N ASN A 153 -11.91 4.52 -4.55
CA ASN A 153 -11.52 3.66 -5.67
C ASN A 153 -12.42 2.42 -5.82
N ASN A 154 -12.90 1.87 -4.72
CA ASN A 154 -13.80 0.74 -4.77
C ASN A 154 -15.24 1.17 -5.11
N PHE A 155 -15.70 2.32 -4.59
CA PHE A 155 -17.04 2.82 -4.92
C PHE A 155 -17.21 3.11 -6.40
N ILE A 156 -16.20 3.61 -7.11
CA ILE A 156 -16.33 3.92 -8.55
C ILE A 156 -16.76 2.70 -9.38
N GLY A 157 -16.36 1.49 -8.98
CA GLY A 157 -16.73 0.23 -9.63
C GLY A 157 -18.08 -0.37 -9.19
N ILE A 158 -18.65 0.13 -8.08
CA ILE A 158 -19.86 -0.41 -7.45
C ILE A 158 -21.02 0.57 -7.56
N ASP A 159 -20.79 1.81 -7.14
CA ASP A 159 -21.68 2.96 -7.16
C ASP A 159 -20.88 4.19 -7.57
N SER A 160 -20.84 4.47 -8.87
CA SER A 160 -20.04 5.54 -9.42
C SER A 160 -20.51 6.92 -8.95
N GLU A 161 -21.80 7.14 -8.75
CA GLU A 161 -22.34 8.41 -8.23
C GLU A 161 -21.74 8.71 -6.87
N ARG A 162 -21.78 7.74 -5.97
CA ARG A 162 -21.20 7.85 -4.63
C ARG A 162 -19.69 8.08 -4.68
N GLY A 163 -18.99 7.36 -5.55
CA GLY A 163 -17.57 7.56 -5.79
C GLY A 163 -17.25 8.99 -6.20
N PHE A 164 -17.97 9.55 -7.17
CA PHE A 164 -17.79 10.93 -7.65
C PHE A 164 -18.10 11.97 -6.58
N GLU A 165 -19.16 11.80 -5.78
CA GLU A 165 -19.50 12.70 -4.68
C GLU A 165 -18.36 12.75 -3.65
N MET A 166 -17.89 11.59 -3.22
CA MET A 166 -16.82 11.48 -2.23
C MET A 166 -15.50 12.06 -2.75
N PHE A 167 -15.13 11.76 -4.00
CA PHE A 167 -13.94 12.34 -4.62
C PHE A 167 -14.04 13.86 -4.70
N GLY A 168 -15.21 14.38 -5.09
CA GLY A 168 -15.49 15.82 -5.14
C GLY A 168 -15.31 16.51 -3.79
N SER A 169 -15.66 15.83 -2.67
CA SER A 169 -15.52 16.37 -1.32
C SER A 169 -14.07 16.46 -0.84
N LEU A 170 -13.16 15.62 -1.39
CA LEU A 170 -11.73 15.64 -1.04
C LEU A 170 -10.94 16.73 -1.76
N ILE A 171 -11.45 17.34 -2.81
CA ILE A 171 -10.67 18.28 -3.63
C ILE A 171 -10.23 19.51 -2.81
N ASP A 172 -11.11 20.09 -2.01
CA ASP A 172 -10.77 21.26 -1.20
C ASP A 172 -9.77 20.93 -0.07
N PRO A 173 -9.93 19.85 0.71
CA PRO A 173 -8.87 19.38 1.62
C PRO A 173 -7.51 19.17 0.94
N ILE A 174 -7.50 18.57 -0.25
CA ILE A 174 -6.26 18.37 -1.01
C ILE A 174 -5.63 19.69 -1.44
N ASN A 175 -6.42 20.64 -1.94
CA ASN A 175 -5.92 21.97 -2.28
C ASN A 175 -5.29 22.67 -1.08
N GLN A 176 -5.87 22.53 0.12
CA GLN A 176 -5.31 23.07 1.36
C GLN A 176 -4.00 22.37 1.73
N LEU A 177 -3.98 21.03 1.69
CA LEU A 177 -2.81 20.23 2.03
C LEU A 177 -1.62 20.51 1.09
N VAL A 178 -1.88 20.57 -0.22
CA VAL A 178 -0.86 20.90 -1.22
C VAL A 178 -0.31 22.31 -0.98
N THR A 179 -1.19 23.28 -0.70
CA THR A 179 -0.78 24.65 -0.41
C THR A 179 0.09 24.71 0.86
N ALA A 180 -0.33 24.05 1.94
CA ALA A 180 0.43 24.00 3.19
C ALA A 180 1.80 23.33 3.00
N THR A 181 1.87 22.23 2.23
CA THR A 181 3.13 21.52 1.94
C THR A 181 4.10 22.41 1.17
N ILE A 182 3.62 23.16 0.17
CA ILE A 182 4.44 24.10 -0.59
C ILE A 182 4.96 25.22 0.32
N GLN A 183 4.10 25.78 1.18
CA GLN A 183 4.50 26.84 2.13
C GLN A 183 5.53 26.33 3.12
N PHE A 184 5.35 25.12 3.67
CA PHE A 184 6.30 24.51 4.61
C PHE A 184 7.67 24.29 3.96
N LYS A 185 7.73 23.75 2.76
CA LYS A 185 9.00 23.57 2.02
C LYS A 185 9.72 24.88 1.73
N ARG A 186 8.99 25.96 1.45
CA ARG A 186 9.57 27.32 1.32
C ARG A 186 10.18 27.79 2.64
N PHE A 187 9.52 27.51 3.76
CA PHE A 187 9.97 27.91 5.09
C PHE A 187 11.24 27.17 5.53
N GLU A 188 11.37 25.88 5.21
CA GLU A 188 12.57 25.08 5.52
C GLU A 188 13.86 25.60 4.89
N GLY A 189 13.79 26.63 4.05
CA GLY A 189 14.96 27.33 3.52
C GLY A 189 15.89 26.46 2.68
N LYS A 190 15.48 25.28 2.23
CA LYS A 190 16.17 24.54 1.19
C LYS A 190 16.06 25.35 -0.10
N ARG A 191 16.94 26.36 -0.21
CA ARG A 191 17.29 27.02 -1.46
C ARG A 191 17.88 25.97 -2.41
N SER A 192 17.03 25.13 -2.95
CA SER A 192 17.30 24.51 -4.23
C SER A 192 17.04 25.62 -5.25
N ASP A 193 18.05 26.05 -5.98
CA ASP A 193 17.91 26.96 -7.11
C ASP A 193 16.98 26.44 -8.21
N THR A 194 16.37 25.27 -8.00
CA THR A 194 15.41 24.56 -8.86
C THR A 194 13.98 24.56 -8.33
N LEU A 195 13.71 25.10 -7.11
CA LEU A 195 12.35 25.28 -6.62
C LEU A 195 11.82 26.67 -7.05
N LYS A 196 11.62 26.87 -8.33
CA LYS A 196 10.48 27.62 -8.78
C LYS A 196 9.25 26.97 -8.17
N ASP A 197 8.18 27.71 -7.93
CA ASP A 197 6.90 27.31 -7.32
C ASP A 197 6.23 26.04 -7.90
N GLU A 198 7.01 25.09 -8.37
CA GLU A 198 6.66 23.92 -9.14
C GLU A 198 6.87 22.65 -8.34
N ILE A 199 5.89 21.77 -8.34
CA ILE A 199 6.10 20.38 -7.96
C ILE A 199 7.18 19.84 -8.90
N PRO A 200 8.31 19.29 -8.39
CA PRO A 200 9.38 18.81 -9.27
C PRO A 200 8.81 17.85 -10.32
N LEU A 201 9.09 18.08 -11.59
CA LEU A 201 8.60 17.26 -12.71
C LEU A 201 8.90 15.78 -12.53
N ASP A 202 9.94 15.43 -11.75
CA ASP A 202 10.28 14.07 -11.41
C ASP A 202 9.21 13.36 -10.56
N TYR A 203 8.39 14.10 -9.78
CA TYR A 203 7.22 13.54 -9.10
C TYR A 203 6.07 13.24 -10.09
N LEU A 204 6.19 13.74 -11.31
CA LEU A 204 5.20 13.65 -12.35
C LEU A 204 5.50 12.52 -13.38
N ARG A 205 6.65 11.83 -13.30
CA ARG A 205 6.99 10.75 -14.23
C ARG A 205 6.33 9.43 -13.83
N PRO A 206 5.50 8.82 -14.70
CA PRO A 206 5.03 7.46 -14.50
C PRO A 206 6.23 6.48 -14.53
N GLY A 207 6.23 5.48 -13.64
CA GLY A 207 7.15 4.34 -13.70
C GLY A 207 8.54 4.52 -13.07
N LEU A 208 8.85 5.65 -12.42
CA LEU A 208 10.06 5.74 -11.61
C LEU A 208 9.85 5.08 -10.25
N PRO A 209 10.84 4.27 -9.77
CA PRO A 209 10.77 3.69 -8.44
C PRO A 209 10.68 4.81 -7.39
N PRO A 210 9.93 4.61 -6.29
CA PRO A 210 9.88 5.59 -5.22
C PRO A 210 11.30 5.72 -4.62
N HIS A 211 11.95 6.87 -4.83
CA HIS A 211 13.10 7.23 -4.00
C HIS A 211 12.60 7.39 -2.57
N GLN A 212 13.35 6.88 -1.59
CA GLN A 212 12.99 6.92 -0.17
C GLN A 212 12.65 8.33 0.33
N ASP A 213 13.22 9.38 -0.29
CA ASP A 213 12.94 10.79 0.03
C ASP A 213 11.65 11.34 -0.63
N ARG A 214 10.95 10.55 -1.45
CA ARG A 214 9.72 10.97 -2.17
C ARG A 214 8.44 10.53 -1.47
N ALA A 215 8.54 9.83 -0.34
CA ALA A 215 7.40 9.29 0.41
C ALA A 215 6.44 10.35 0.98
N ASP A 216 6.84 11.63 0.98
CA ASP A 216 6.16 12.69 1.72
C ASP A 216 5.12 13.48 0.91
N PHE A 217 4.81 13.09 -0.33
CA PHE A 217 3.78 13.83 -1.06
C PHE A 217 2.41 13.17 -0.88
N PRO A 218 1.47 13.83 -0.17
CA PRO A 218 0.18 13.22 0.23
C PRO A 218 -0.79 12.97 -0.93
N VAL A 219 -0.36 13.18 -2.18
CA VAL A 219 -1.23 13.20 -3.36
C VAL A 219 -1.09 11.95 -4.23
N LYS A 220 -0.20 11.01 -3.91
CA LYS A 220 0.05 9.83 -4.77
C LYS A 220 -1.23 9.03 -5.03
N GLY A 221 -1.93 8.62 -3.98
CA GLY A 221 -3.17 7.85 -4.11
C GLY A 221 -4.29 8.63 -4.84
N PHE A 222 -4.33 9.96 -4.65
CA PHE A 222 -5.30 10.83 -5.30
C PHE A 222 -5.14 10.89 -6.83
N VAL A 223 -3.91 10.85 -7.32
CA VAL A 223 -3.63 10.82 -8.75
C VAL A 223 -4.05 9.48 -9.36
N ASP A 224 -3.85 8.38 -8.63
CA ASP A 224 -4.17 7.04 -9.12
C ASP A 224 -5.69 6.81 -9.31
N VAL A 225 -6.52 7.56 -8.58
CA VAL A 225 -8.00 7.53 -8.70
C VAL A 225 -8.47 8.01 -10.07
N ILE A 226 -7.73 8.90 -10.72
CA ILE A 226 -8.16 9.56 -11.98
C ILE A 226 -8.42 8.56 -13.10
N VAL A 227 -7.62 7.49 -13.18
CA VAL A 227 -7.74 6.49 -14.27
C VAL A 227 -9.11 5.80 -14.25
N PRO A 228 -9.55 5.16 -13.14
CA PRO A 228 -10.87 4.53 -13.09
C PRO A 228 -12.02 5.52 -13.25
N PHE A 229 -11.90 6.74 -12.70
CA PHE A 229 -12.91 7.78 -12.85
C PHE A 229 -13.08 8.22 -14.30
N SER A 230 -11.98 8.45 -15.03
CA SER A 230 -12.00 8.86 -16.41
C SER A 230 -12.58 7.81 -17.36
N LYS A 231 -12.39 6.53 -17.03
CA LYS A 231 -13.02 5.43 -17.78
C LYS A 231 -14.53 5.32 -17.52
N THR A 232 -14.99 5.79 -16.37
CA THR A 232 -16.40 5.76 -15.99
C THR A 232 -17.16 6.96 -16.54
N ASP A 233 -16.63 8.17 -16.34
CA ASP A 233 -17.20 9.43 -16.84
C ASP A 233 -16.07 10.47 -17.02
N PHE A 234 -15.61 10.63 -18.24
CA PHE A 234 -14.49 11.51 -18.58
C PHE A 234 -14.81 12.99 -18.29
N ASP A 235 -15.98 13.47 -18.73
CA ASP A 235 -16.33 14.88 -18.62
C ASP A 235 -16.49 15.31 -17.17
N ARG A 236 -17.14 14.48 -16.38
CA ARG A 236 -17.29 14.70 -14.93
C ARG A 236 -15.94 14.68 -14.22
N THR A 237 -15.05 13.75 -14.59
CA THR A 237 -13.68 13.69 -14.06
C THR A 237 -12.91 14.95 -14.37
N ILE A 238 -12.95 15.45 -15.62
CA ILE A 238 -12.29 16.71 -16.00
C ILE A 238 -12.87 17.88 -15.21
N GLY A 239 -14.19 17.94 -15.03
CA GLY A 239 -14.85 18.97 -14.22
C GLY A 239 -14.37 19.00 -12.76
N LEU A 240 -14.13 17.82 -12.16
CA LEU A 240 -13.55 17.72 -10.81
C LEU A 240 -12.07 18.12 -10.79
N VAL A 241 -11.28 17.68 -11.78
CA VAL A 241 -9.86 18.04 -11.89
C VAL A 241 -9.69 19.56 -12.09
N ASP A 242 -10.63 20.24 -12.75
CA ASP A 242 -10.57 21.69 -12.93
C ASP A 242 -10.68 22.47 -11.61
N ARG A 243 -11.22 21.87 -10.54
CA ARG A 243 -11.26 22.45 -9.19
C ARG A 243 -9.90 22.37 -8.46
N ILE A 244 -8.95 21.62 -8.97
CA ILE A 244 -7.57 21.58 -8.43
C ILE A 244 -6.92 22.93 -8.69
N ARG A 245 -6.37 23.54 -7.63
CA ARG A 245 -5.77 24.87 -7.70
C ARG A 245 -4.34 24.87 -8.21
N GLN A 246 -3.57 23.81 -7.86
CA GLN A 246 -2.17 23.70 -8.27
C GLN A 246 -2.07 23.35 -9.77
N PRO A 247 -1.47 24.22 -10.63
CA PRO A 247 -1.48 24.04 -12.06
C PRO A 247 -0.82 22.75 -12.56
N GLU A 248 0.33 22.38 -11.97
CA GLU A 248 1.10 21.21 -12.36
C GLU A 248 0.34 19.93 -12.02
N LEU A 249 -0.26 19.86 -10.82
CA LEU A 249 -1.09 18.73 -10.40
C LEU A 249 -2.31 18.61 -11.31
N LYS A 250 -2.99 19.71 -11.59
CA LYS A 250 -4.13 19.78 -12.53
C LYS A 250 -3.74 19.25 -13.91
N LEU A 251 -2.62 19.75 -14.46
CA LEU A 251 -2.14 19.32 -15.78
C LEU A 251 -1.87 17.82 -15.81
N ARG A 252 -1.17 17.30 -14.78
CA ARG A 252 -0.89 15.86 -14.69
C ARG A 252 -2.17 15.03 -14.65
N MET A 253 -3.13 15.41 -13.82
CA MET A 253 -4.39 14.68 -13.70
C MET A 253 -5.18 14.72 -15.01
N LYS A 254 -5.18 15.85 -15.75
CA LYS A 254 -5.77 15.93 -17.09
C LYS A 254 -5.09 15.00 -18.08
N LEU A 255 -3.75 14.95 -18.08
CA LEU A 255 -3.01 14.05 -18.97
C LEU A 255 -3.32 12.58 -18.68
N LEU A 256 -3.39 12.19 -17.40
CA LEU A 256 -3.79 10.84 -17.01
C LEU A 256 -5.23 10.52 -17.40
N ALA A 257 -6.14 11.48 -17.26
CA ALA A 257 -7.53 11.32 -17.67
C ALA A 257 -7.65 11.08 -19.18
N ILE A 258 -6.94 11.88 -19.99
CA ILE A 258 -6.91 11.72 -21.45
C ILE A 258 -6.30 10.37 -21.81
N GLN A 259 -5.15 10.01 -21.23
CA GLN A 259 -4.50 8.73 -21.46
C GLN A 259 -5.43 7.55 -21.13
N ALA A 260 -6.13 7.61 -19.98
CA ALA A 260 -7.06 6.57 -19.56
C ALA A 260 -8.26 6.42 -20.52
N ALA A 261 -8.78 7.53 -21.04
CA ALA A 261 -9.90 7.54 -21.98
C ALA A 261 -9.51 7.09 -23.41
N THR A 262 -8.21 7.17 -23.76
CA THR A 262 -7.70 6.78 -25.09
C THR A 262 -7.03 5.40 -25.10
N SER A 263 -6.84 4.77 -23.93
CA SER A 263 -6.28 3.42 -23.82
C SER A 263 -7.44 2.41 -23.79
N GLU A 264 -7.73 1.82 -24.96
CA GLU A 264 -8.64 0.67 -25.12
C GLU A 264 -8.00 -0.63 -24.63
#